data_b643d87ae85e9d1665e9b92f1735bad2
#
_entry.id   b643d87ae85e9d1665e9b92f1735bad2
#
_cell.length_a   1.000
_cell.length_b   1.000
_cell.length_c   1.000
_cell.angle_alpha   90.00
_cell.angle_beta   90.00
_cell.angle_gamma   90.00
#
_symmetry.space_group_name_H-M   'P 1'
#
loop_
_entity.id
_entity.type
_entity.pdbx_description
1 polymer ?
#
loop_
_entity_poly.entity_id
_entity_poly.type
_entity_poly.pdbx_seq_one_letter_code
_entity_poly.pdbx_strand_id
1 'polypeptide(L)'
;MFAISKLSPLLLSLVLLTPIVRAQSLSEAQVKSLLVRVAERRASSPDVHADFQEQKTMHLLNRPIVSSGKIWFHAPNKFRREITGNSPSVTVSNGRDLWIYYPNFKSAEHYFLGKRSPVDAAIAAINTALNLENVENTFRISGAKIDNGYDLQLLPRSASMKRTFQKFDLRLNNDLVAERTEMAQPNGDHIVTTYSNQTRAAIPASTFEFAPPRGTEVTNPLGR
;
A
#
# COMPACT_ATOMS: atom_id res chain seq x y z
N MET A 1 -40.00 71.63 -0.63
CA MET A 1 -40.49 70.37 -1.28
C MET A 1 -39.29 69.72 -1.87
N PHE A 2 -38.60 68.83 -1.07
CA PHE A 2 -37.36 68.19 -1.49
C PHE A 2 -37.62 66.69 -1.73
N ALA A 3 -37.39 66.23 -2.95
CA ALA A 3 -37.54 64.85 -3.33
C ALA A 3 -36.22 64.09 -3.03
N ILE A 4 -36.29 63.08 -2.13
CA ILE A 4 -35.18 62.21 -1.80
C ILE A 4 -35.21 61.03 -2.77
N SER A 5 -34.20 60.98 -3.65
CA SER A 5 -33.95 59.85 -4.57
C SER A 5 -33.39 58.66 -3.76
N LYS A 6 -34.08 57.52 -3.78
CA LYS A 6 -33.61 56.24 -3.19
C LYS A 6 -32.64 55.54 -4.16
N LEU A 7 -31.35 55.52 -3.81
CA LEU A 7 -30.38 54.63 -4.44
C LEU A 7 -30.58 53.19 -3.88
N SER A 8 -30.92 52.25 -4.74
CA SER A 8 -30.85 50.82 -4.42
C SER A 8 -29.41 50.29 -4.60
N PRO A 9 -28.85 49.60 -3.61
CA PRO A 9 -27.56 48.94 -3.81
C PRO A 9 -27.74 47.67 -4.59
N LEU A 10 -27.11 47.59 -5.76
CA LEU A 10 -26.99 46.39 -6.57
C LEU A 10 -26.00 45.41 -5.91
N LEU A 11 -26.51 44.37 -5.26
CA LEU A 11 -25.71 43.28 -4.68
C LEU A 11 -25.13 42.43 -5.82
N LEU A 12 -23.85 42.65 -6.13
CA LEU A 12 -23.10 41.84 -7.08
C LEU A 12 -22.69 40.52 -6.38
N SER A 13 -23.46 39.45 -6.62
CA SER A 13 -23.16 38.13 -6.12
C SER A 13 -21.96 37.55 -6.89
N LEU A 14 -20.78 37.58 -6.26
CA LEU A 14 -19.57 36.91 -6.75
C LEU A 14 -19.72 35.41 -6.60
N VAL A 15 -20.10 34.70 -7.65
CA VAL A 15 -20.12 33.24 -7.70
C VAL A 15 -18.67 32.76 -7.79
N LEU A 16 -18.12 32.29 -6.66
CA LEU A 16 -16.84 31.59 -6.61
C LEU A 16 -17.01 30.22 -7.27
N LEU A 17 -16.63 30.11 -8.53
CA LEU A 17 -16.45 28.85 -9.24
C LEU A 17 -15.25 28.13 -8.61
N THR A 18 -15.49 27.26 -7.63
CA THR A 18 -14.47 26.32 -7.16
C THR A 18 -14.22 25.31 -8.30
N PRO A 19 -12.97 25.11 -8.75
CA PRO A 19 -12.67 24.11 -9.75
C PRO A 19 -13.01 22.73 -9.15
N ILE A 20 -13.97 22.04 -9.75
CA ILE A 20 -14.23 20.63 -9.45
C ILE A 20 -13.07 19.85 -10.06
N VAL A 21 -12.13 19.46 -9.20
CA VAL A 21 -11.05 18.53 -9.58
C VAL A 21 -11.72 17.20 -9.93
N ARG A 22 -11.82 16.92 -11.22
CA ARG A 22 -12.35 15.65 -11.72
C ARG A 22 -11.20 14.67 -11.92
N ALA A 23 -11.19 13.58 -11.15
CA ALA A 23 -10.39 12.43 -11.48
C ALA A 23 -10.75 11.96 -12.91
N GLN A 24 -9.80 11.94 -13.82
CA GLN A 24 -10.00 11.49 -15.19
C GLN A 24 -9.76 10.00 -15.28
N SER A 25 -10.80 9.21 -15.56
CA SER A 25 -10.68 7.78 -15.79
C SER A 25 -9.71 7.48 -16.94
N LEU A 26 -8.82 6.51 -16.73
CA LEU A 26 -7.89 6.03 -17.74
C LEU A 26 -8.54 4.94 -18.58
N SER A 27 -8.27 4.95 -19.89
CA SER A 27 -8.60 3.82 -20.77
C SER A 27 -7.69 2.61 -20.45
N GLU A 28 -8.05 1.42 -20.91
CA GLU A 28 -7.21 0.22 -20.76
C GLU A 28 -5.81 0.41 -21.32
N ALA A 29 -5.68 1.04 -22.49
CA ALA A 29 -4.39 1.34 -23.11
C ALA A 29 -3.55 2.30 -22.24
N GLN A 30 -4.17 3.29 -21.61
CA GLN A 30 -3.49 4.21 -20.70
C GLN A 30 -3.07 3.53 -19.40
N VAL A 31 -3.90 2.64 -18.86
CA VAL A 31 -3.53 1.82 -17.68
C VAL A 31 -2.33 0.95 -18.03
N LYS A 32 -2.35 0.25 -19.16
CA LYS A 32 -1.24 -0.60 -19.61
C LYS A 32 0.06 0.21 -19.80
N SER A 33 -0.01 1.37 -20.43
CA SER A 33 1.13 2.28 -20.57
C SER A 33 1.67 2.76 -19.23
N LEU A 34 0.79 3.05 -18.26
CA LEU A 34 1.19 3.42 -16.92
C LEU A 34 1.92 2.28 -16.21
N LEU A 35 1.42 1.04 -16.30
CA LEU A 35 2.05 -0.13 -15.71
C LEU A 35 3.46 -0.39 -16.27
N VAL A 36 3.65 -0.23 -17.60
CA VAL A 36 4.97 -0.31 -18.24
C VAL A 36 5.93 0.73 -17.64
N ARG A 37 5.51 1.99 -17.55
CA ARG A 37 6.32 3.07 -16.96
C ARG A 37 6.69 2.80 -15.51
N VAL A 38 5.78 2.24 -14.71
CA VAL A 38 6.05 1.85 -13.32
C VAL A 38 7.09 0.73 -13.28
N ALA A 39 6.97 -0.29 -14.14
CA ALA A 39 7.92 -1.39 -14.23
C ALA A 39 9.33 -0.89 -14.63
N GLU A 40 9.43 -0.03 -15.66
CA GLU A 40 10.69 0.57 -16.09
C GLU A 40 11.33 1.41 -14.97
N ARG A 41 10.52 2.22 -14.27
CA ARG A 41 10.99 3.04 -13.15
C ARG A 41 11.54 2.19 -12.00
N ARG A 42 10.93 1.03 -11.74
CA ARG A 42 11.39 0.09 -10.72
C ARG A 42 12.61 -0.70 -11.13
N ALA A 43 12.69 -1.11 -12.39
CA ALA A 43 13.88 -1.78 -12.92
C ALA A 43 15.12 -0.88 -12.83
N SER A 44 14.97 0.44 -13.09
CA SER A 44 16.06 1.40 -12.96
C SER A 44 16.44 1.74 -11.52
N SER A 45 15.56 1.47 -10.54
CA SER A 45 15.77 1.77 -9.13
C SER A 45 14.98 0.78 -8.26
N PRO A 46 15.52 -0.43 -8.03
CA PRO A 46 14.79 -1.53 -7.37
C PRO A 46 14.59 -1.31 -5.87
N ASP A 47 15.36 -0.42 -5.27
CA ASP A 47 15.33 -0.12 -3.84
C ASP A 47 14.35 1.01 -3.52
N VAL A 48 13.55 0.82 -2.47
CA VAL A 48 12.71 1.86 -1.86
C VAL A 48 12.75 1.71 -0.36
N HIS A 49 13.01 2.83 0.32
CA HIS A 49 12.87 2.95 1.76
C HIS A 49 11.88 4.08 2.08
N ALA A 50 10.99 3.85 3.03
CA ALA A 50 9.98 4.84 3.44
C ALA A 50 9.65 4.70 4.92
N ASP A 51 9.17 5.79 5.51
CA ASP A 51 8.36 5.74 6.73
C ASP A 51 6.91 5.42 6.34
N PHE A 52 6.18 4.74 7.23
CA PHE A 52 4.76 4.51 7.01
C PHE A 52 3.94 4.79 8.27
N GLN A 53 2.69 5.15 8.05
CA GLN A 53 1.61 5.12 9.03
C GLN A 53 0.50 4.21 8.49
N GLU A 54 0.07 3.26 9.30
CA GLU A 54 -0.99 2.32 8.98
C GLU A 54 -2.16 2.48 9.94
N GLN A 55 -3.36 2.56 9.37
CA GLN A 55 -4.61 2.54 10.11
C GLN A 55 -5.38 1.29 9.71
N LYS A 56 -5.61 0.41 10.68
CA LYS A 56 -6.41 -0.80 10.52
C LYS A 56 -7.74 -0.62 11.22
N THR A 57 -8.82 -0.54 10.45
CA THR A 57 -10.19 -0.57 10.93
C THR A 57 -10.67 -2.00 10.91
N MET A 58 -11.01 -2.55 12.06
CA MET A 58 -11.54 -3.90 12.20
C MET A 58 -13.03 -3.85 12.47
N HIS A 59 -13.79 -4.66 11.77
CA HIS A 59 -15.26 -4.76 11.90
C HIS A 59 -15.72 -4.98 13.37
N LEU A 60 -14.91 -5.67 14.19
CA LEU A 60 -15.24 -5.96 15.59
C LEU A 60 -14.73 -4.91 16.58
N LEU A 61 -14.02 -3.89 16.16
CA LEU A 61 -13.44 -2.87 17.02
C LEU A 61 -14.08 -1.50 16.79
N ASN A 62 -14.43 -0.82 17.87
CA ASN A 62 -14.99 0.53 17.84
C ASN A 62 -13.99 1.64 17.48
N ARG A 63 -12.69 1.32 17.48
CA ARG A 63 -11.62 2.27 17.14
C ARG A 63 -10.60 1.60 16.24
N PRO A 64 -10.06 2.33 15.26
CA PRO A 64 -8.98 1.81 14.44
C PRO A 64 -7.70 1.61 15.26
N ILE A 65 -6.93 0.60 14.87
CA ILE A 65 -5.57 0.40 15.34
C ILE A 65 -4.65 1.23 14.45
N VAL A 66 -3.85 2.10 15.05
CA VAL A 66 -2.86 2.90 14.35
C VAL A 66 -1.47 2.40 14.70
N SER A 67 -0.67 2.14 13.70
CA SER A 67 0.75 1.78 13.83
C SER A 67 1.60 2.61 12.88
N SER A 68 2.88 2.76 13.21
CA SER A 68 3.84 3.46 12.36
C SER A 68 5.18 2.74 12.39
N GLY A 69 6.01 3.03 11.41
CA GLY A 69 7.31 2.40 11.31
C GLY A 69 8.04 2.70 10.02
N LYS A 70 8.91 1.78 9.64
CA LYS A 70 9.74 1.89 8.45
C LYS A 70 9.57 0.66 7.56
N ILE A 71 9.68 0.86 6.26
CA ILE A 71 9.67 -0.20 5.27
C ILE A 71 10.86 -0.04 4.33
N TRP A 72 11.52 -1.15 4.04
CA TRP A 72 12.54 -1.30 3.02
C TRP A 72 12.05 -2.34 2.03
N PHE A 73 12.18 -2.04 0.77
CA PHE A 73 11.77 -2.93 -0.30
C PHE A 73 12.85 -2.98 -1.37
N HIS A 74 13.17 -4.19 -1.83
CA HIS A 74 14.02 -4.46 -2.98
C HIS A 74 13.27 -5.39 -3.94
N ALA A 75 12.99 -4.87 -5.12
CA ALA A 75 12.27 -5.62 -6.15
C ALA A 75 13.02 -6.91 -6.53
N PRO A 76 12.32 -8.00 -6.84
CA PRO A 76 10.86 -8.08 -6.92
C PRO A 76 10.17 -8.49 -5.61
N ASN A 77 10.85 -9.06 -4.62
CA ASN A 77 10.19 -9.82 -3.54
C ASN A 77 10.89 -9.78 -2.18
N LYS A 78 11.90 -8.91 -1.99
CA LYS A 78 12.53 -8.74 -0.69
C LYS A 78 11.96 -7.51 0.02
N PHE A 79 11.61 -7.67 1.28
CA PHE A 79 11.16 -6.54 2.08
C PHE A 79 11.48 -6.72 3.56
N ARG A 80 11.61 -5.60 4.24
CA ARG A 80 11.66 -5.50 5.69
C ARG A 80 10.68 -4.44 6.14
N ARG A 81 9.85 -4.74 7.12
CA ARG A 81 8.89 -3.84 7.72
C ARG A 81 9.06 -3.87 9.23
N GLU A 82 9.28 -2.72 9.82
CA GLU A 82 9.42 -2.56 11.27
C GLU A 82 8.30 -1.67 11.79
N ILE A 83 7.48 -2.21 12.68
CA ILE A 83 6.50 -1.45 13.45
C ILE A 83 7.16 -1.04 14.75
N THR A 84 6.99 0.23 15.11
CA THR A 84 7.47 0.82 16.36
C THR A 84 6.33 1.10 17.35
N GLY A 85 6.65 1.43 18.58
CA GLY A 85 5.66 1.77 19.62
C GLY A 85 5.35 0.61 20.58
N ASN A 86 4.11 0.55 21.08
CA ASN A 86 3.73 -0.36 22.17
C ASN A 86 3.65 -1.83 21.75
N SER A 87 3.43 -2.11 20.48
CA SER A 87 3.35 -3.46 19.92
C SER A 87 4.33 -3.59 18.74
N PRO A 88 5.64 -3.56 19.02
CA PRO A 88 6.65 -3.61 17.96
C PRO A 88 6.64 -4.97 17.29
N SER A 89 6.89 -4.96 16.00
CA SER A 89 7.12 -6.18 15.22
C SER A 89 8.07 -5.93 14.07
N VAL A 90 8.79 -6.98 13.68
CA VAL A 90 9.70 -6.96 12.54
C VAL A 90 9.28 -8.06 11.58
N THR A 91 8.91 -7.68 10.37
CA THR A 91 8.61 -8.63 9.29
C THR A 91 9.70 -8.53 8.24
N VAL A 92 10.34 -9.66 7.90
CA VAL A 92 11.43 -9.71 6.92
C VAL A 92 11.17 -10.82 5.93
N SER A 93 11.29 -10.50 4.63
CA SER A 93 11.32 -11.50 3.57
C SER A 93 12.58 -11.32 2.71
N ASN A 94 13.28 -12.43 2.49
CA ASN A 94 14.40 -12.50 1.55
C ASN A 94 14.00 -13.08 0.17
N GLY A 95 12.68 -13.32 -0.02
CA GLY A 95 12.11 -13.91 -1.24
C GLY A 95 11.95 -15.44 -1.18
N ARG A 96 12.56 -16.11 -0.18
CA ARG A 96 12.40 -17.56 0.08
C ARG A 96 11.79 -17.81 1.44
N ASP A 97 12.14 -17.01 2.40
CA ASP A 97 11.70 -17.08 3.78
C ASP A 97 10.97 -15.80 4.15
N LEU A 98 9.95 -15.92 4.98
CA LEU A 98 9.30 -14.82 5.65
C LEU A 98 9.40 -15.06 7.15
N TRP A 99 9.91 -14.08 7.84
CA TRP A 99 9.95 -14.04 9.29
C TRP A 99 9.05 -12.93 9.83
N ILE A 100 8.29 -13.23 10.89
CA ILE A 100 7.55 -12.22 11.65
C ILE A 100 8.00 -12.36 13.11
N TYR A 101 8.68 -11.37 13.63
CA TYR A 101 9.21 -11.35 15.00
C TYR A 101 8.47 -10.35 15.86
N TYR A 102 8.10 -10.79 17.05
CA TYR A 102 7.39 -10.03 18.06
C TYR A 102 8.31 -9.85 19.29
N PRO A 103 9.06 -8.74 19.41
CA PRO A 103 10.04 -8.53 20.47
C PRO A 103 9.48 -8.65 21.87
N ASN A 104 8.30 -8.10 22.11
CA ASN A 104 7.65 -8.12 23.44
C ASN A 104 7.32 -9.53 23.93
N PHE A 105 7.11 -10.46 23.02
CA PHE A 105 6.76 -11.85 23.32
C PHE A 105 7.96 -12.80 23.19
N LYS A 106 9.10 -12.31 22.72
CA LYS A 106 10.26 -13.14 22.34
C LYS A 106 9.84 -14.33 21.47
N SER A 107 8.92 -14.10 20.55
CA SER A 107 8.40 -15.12 19.63
C SER A 107 8.61 -14.71 18.18
N ALA A 108 8.79 -15.71 17.32
CA ALA A 108 8.90 -15.49 15.88
C ALA A 108 8.13 -16.58 15.14
N GLU A 109 7.51 -16.18 14.04
CA GLU A 109 6.90 -17.06 13.06
C GLU A 109 7.80 -17.15 11.85
N HIS A 110 8.04 -18.37 11.36
CA HIS A 110 8.80 -18.61 10.14
C HIS A 110 7.93 -19.28 9.09
N TYR A 111 7.95 -18.74 7.89
CA TYR A 111 7.21 -19.25 6.75
C TYR A 111 8.16 -19.49 5.58
N PHE A 112 8.11 -20.70 5.01
CA PHE A 112 8.83 -21.02 3.77
C PHE A 112 7.98 -20.61 2.57
N LEU A 113 8.44 -19.63 1.79
CA LEU A 113 7.75 -19.14 0.60
C LEU A 113 7.96 -20.07 -0.60
N GLY A 114 6.98 -20.16 -1.50
CA GLY A 114 7.09 -20.95 -2.75
C GLY A 114 6.55 -22.37 -2.67
N LYS A 115 5.88 -22.78 -1.58
CA LYS A 115 5.29 -24.12 -1.40
C LYS A 115 3.76 -24.15 -1.39
N ARG A 116 3.09 -23.30 -2.19
CA ARG A 116 1.62 -23.27 -2.38
C ARG A 116 0.81 -23.10 -1.08
N SER A 117 1.31 -22.30 -0.13
CA SER A 117 0.56 -21.99 1.07
C SER A 117 -0.43 -20.83 0.84
N PRO A 118 -1.50 -20.71 1.65
CA PRO A 118 -2.37 -19.54 1.60
C PRO A 118 -1.62 -18.22 1.90
N VAL A 119 -0.56 -18.28 2.70
CA VAL A 119 0.31 -17.12 3.00
C VAL A 119 1.11 -16.74 1.77
N ASP A 120 1.61 -17.72 0.99
CA ASP A 120 2.31 -17.44 -0.27
C ASP A 120 1.42 -16.68 -1.26
N ALA A 121 0.15 -17.08 -1.36
CA ALA A 121 -0.81 -16.41 -2.23
C ALA A 121 -1.06 -14.96 -1.78
N ALA A 122 -1.19 -14.71 -0.47
CA ALA A 122 -1.39 -13.38 0.07
C ALA A 122 -0.15 -12.49 -0.12
N ILE A 123 1.04 -13.03 0.19
CA ILE A 123 2.31 -12.32 0.01
C ILE A 123 2.59 -12.06 -1.48
N ALA A 124 2.38 -13.06 -2.34
CA ALA A 124 2.53 -12.89 -3.78
C ALA A 124 1.58 -11.82 -4.32
N ALA A 125 0.35 -11.76 -3.80
CA ALA A 125 -0.62 -10.76 -4.18
C ALA A 125 -0.21 -9.35 -3.74
N ILE A 126 0.26 -9.19 -2.50
CA ILE A 126 0.78 -7.93 -1.98
C ILE A 126 2.01 -7.51 -2.79
N ASN A 127 2.95 -8.42 -3.02
CA ASN A 127 4.13 -8.15 -3.84
C ASN A 127 3.75 -7.77 -5.28
N THR A 128 2.79 -8.48 -5.90
CA THR A 128 2.30 -8.16 -7.24
C THR A 128 1.64 -6.78 -7.26
N ALA A 129 0.83 -6.45 -6.25
CA ALA A 129 0.19 -5.15 -6.14
C ALA A 129 1.21 -4.02 -5.89
N LEU A 130 2.25 -4.29 -5.12
CA LEU A 130 3.33 -3.32 -4.89
C LEU A 130 4.28 -3.21 -6.09
N ASN A 131 4.57 -4.30 -6.78
CA ASN A 131 5.46 -4.30 -7.95
C ASN A 131 4.77 -3.91 -9.24
N LEU A 132 3.47 -4.18 -9.36
CA LEU A 132 2.68 -4.03 -10.59
C LEU A 132 3.25 -4.83 -11.79
N GLU A 133 4.19 -5.75 -11.54
CA GLU A 133 4.72 -6.64 -12.57
C GLU A 133 3.74 -7.78 -12.81
N ASN A 134 3.36 -7.97 -14.09
CA ASN A 134 2.37 -8.97 -14.49
C ASN A 134 1.05 -8.94 -13.69
N VAL A 135 0.75 -7.80 -13.11
CA VAL A 135 -0.39 -7.58 -12.20
C VAL A 135 -1.73 -7.90 -12.87
N GLU A 136 -1.82 -7.72 -14.19
CA GLU A 136 -3.01 -8.00 -15.00
C GLU A 136 -3.41 -9.49 -14.99
N ASN A 137 -2.45 -10.40 -14.79
CA ASN A 137 -2.73 -11.83 -14.67
C ASN A 137 -3.49 -12.15 -13.37
N THR A 138 -3.27 -11.38 -12.35
CA THR A 138 -3.78 -11.61 -10.99
C THR A 138 -5.00 -10.74 -10.67
N PHE A 139 -5.02 -9.50 -11.22
CA PHE A 139 -6.04 -8.51 -10.95
C PHE A 139 -6.71 -7.99 -12.22
N ARG A 140 -7.96 -7.54 -12.08
CA ARG A 140 -8.56 -6.58 -12.98
C ARG A 140 -8.19 -5.20 -12.46
N ILE A 141 -7.67 -4.35 -13.35
CA ILE A 141 -7.15 -3.03 -12.99
C ILE A 141 -7.96 -1.97 -13.66
N SER A 142 -8.32 -0.95 -12.91
CA SER A 142 -8.82 0.33 -13.41
C SER A 142 -7.99 1.46 -12.81
N GLY A 143 -7.99 2.62 -13.43
CA GLY A 143 -7.21 3.73 -12.96
C GLY A 143 -7.83 5.07 -13.30
N ALA A 144 -7.40 6.09 -12.57
CA ALA A 144 -7.72 7.47 -12.84
C ALA A 144 -6.47 8.34 -12.67
N LYS A 145 -6.34 9.35 -13.53
CA LYS A 145 -5.36 10.43 -13.34
C LYS A 145 -5.95 11.42 -12.33
N ILE A 146 -5.15 11.77 -11.32
CA ILE A 146 -5.43 12.81 -10.33
C ILE A 146 -4.39 13.93 -10.46
N ASP A 147 -4.57 15.04 -9.76
CA ASP A 147 -3.70 16.22 -9.89
C ASP A 147 -2.22 15.91 -9.68
N ASN A 148 -1.92 15.09 -8.66
CA ASN A 148 -0.55 14.76 -8.26
C ASN A 148 -0.21 13.28 -8.49
N GLY A 149 -0.74 12.66 -9.55
CA GLY A 149 -0.40 11.28 -9.86
C GLY A 149 -1.54 10.43 -10.39
N TYR A 150 -1.68 9.22 -9.85
CA TYR A 150 -2.62 8.23 -10.34
C TYR A 150 -3.22 7.44 -9.17
N ASP A 151 -4.51 7.19 -9.24
CA ASP A 151 -5.20 6.19 -8.42
C ASP A 151 -5.44 4.93 -9.27
N LEU A 152 -4.98 3.79 -8.77
CA LEU A 152 -5.22 2.47 -9.35
C LEU A 152 -6.07 1.64 -8.41
N GLN A 153 -7.07 0.95 -8.95
CA GLN A 153 -7.86 -0.03 -8.25
C GLN A 153 -7.60 -1.41 -8.82
N LEU A 154 -7.29 -2.36 -7.95
CA LEU A 154 -6.97 -3.74 -8.27
C LEU A 154 -8.02 -4.66 -7.65
N LEU A 155 -8.77 -5.36 -8.49
CA LEU A 155 -9.78 -6.34 -8.09
C LEU A 155 -9.28 -7.75 -8.37
N PRO A 156 -9.19 -8.64 -7.36
CA PRO A 156 -8.68 -10.00 -7.54
C PRO A 156 -9.51 -10.78 -8.57
N ARG A 157 -8.84 -11.53 -9.44
CA ARG A 157 -9.49 -12.39 -10.43
C ARG A 157 -9.91 -13.73 -9.84
N SER A 158 -9.05 -14.35 -9.03
CA SER A 158 -9.31 -15.71 -8.51
C SER A 158 -10.22 -15.71 -7.28
N ALA A 159 -11.04 -16.76 -7.16
CA ALA A 159 -11.89 -16.97 -5.99
C ALA A 159 -11.10 -17.15 -4.69
N SER A 160 -9.90 -17.72 -4.77
CA SER A 160 -9.03 -17.90 -3.60
C SER A 160 -8.55 -16.55 -3.06
N MET A 161 -8.12 -15.64 -3.92
CA MET A 161 -7.72 -14.30 -3.52
C MET A 161 -8.88 -13.44 -2.99
N LYS A 162 -10.07 -13.58 -3.58
CA LYS A 162 -11.28 -12.89 -3.09
C LYS A 162 -11.67 -13.27 -1.67
N ARG A 163 -11.21 -14.44 -1.18
CA ARG A 163 -11.37 -14.82 0.24
C ARG A 163 -10.40 -14.11 1.17
N THR A 164 -9.29 -13.60 0.65
CA THR A 164 -8.27 -12.89 1.44
C THR A 164 -8.50 -11.38 1.41
N PHE A 165 -8.83 -10.82 0.23
CA PHE A 165 -9.16 -9.40 0.08
C PHE A 165 -10.07 -9.17 -1.11
N GLN A 166 -10.93 -8.15 -0.98
CA GLN A 166 -11.91 -7.80 -2.01
C GLN A 166 -11.34 -6.79 -3.01
N LYS A 167 -10.55 -5.87 -2.51
CA LYS A 167 -10.06 -4.73 -3.27
C LYS A 167 -8.72 -4.26 -2.72
N PHE A 168 -7.86 -3.82 -3.61
CA PHE A 168 -6.62 -3.13 -3.28
C PHE A 168 -6.54 -1.85 -4.11
N ASP A 169 -6.47 -0.70 -3.44
CA ASP A 169 -6.28 0.59 -4.08
C ASP A 169 -4.85 1.06 -3.85
N LEU A 170 -4.26 1.64 -4.87
CA LEU A 170 -2.88 2.14 -4.87
C LEU A 170 -2.86 3.55 -5.44
N ARG A 171 -2.40 4.51 -4.64
CA ARG A 171 -2.09 5.85 -5.09
C ARG A 171 -0.61 5.97 -5.40
N LEU A 172 -0.30 6.39 -6.63
CA LEU A 172 1.03 6.73 -7.09
C LEU A 172 1.14 8.25 -7.27
N ASN A 173 2.27 8.82 -6.87
CA ASN A 173 2.58 10.21 -7.20
C ASN A 173 3.07 10.36 -8.66
N ASN A 174 3.43 11.58 -9.06
CA ASN A 174 3.94 11.87 -10.41
C ASN A 174 5.26 11.14 -10.73
N ASP A 175 6.06 10.80 -9.71
CA ASP A 175 7.29 10.01 -9.84
C ASP A 175 7.03 8.49 -9.86
N LEU A 176 5.76 8.09 -9.91
CA LEU A 176 5.29 6.70 -9.92
C LEU A 176 5.72 5.91 -8.67
N VAL A 177 5.76 6.59 -7.54
CA VAL A 177 6.04 6.00 -6.22
C VAL A 177 4.74 5.90 -5.44
N ALA A 178 4.55 4.80 -4.72
CA ALA A 178 3.35 4.58 -3.90
C ALA A 178 3.32 5.56 -2.72
N GLU A 179 2.27 6.38 -2.63
CA GLU A 179 2.02 7.28 -1.49
C GLU A 179 1.01 6.70 -0.51
N ARG A 180 0.07 5.90 -1.02
CA ARG A 180 -0.99 5.32 -0.20
C ARG A 180 -1.42 3.98 -0.79
N THR A 181 -1.64 3.04 0.09
CA THR A 181 -2.33 1.78 -0.23
C THR A 181 -3.54 1.62 0.66
N GLU A 182 -4.56 0.95 0.11
CA GLU A 182 -5.79 0.67 0.82
C GLU A 182 -6.25 -0.74 0.46
N MET A 183 -6.48 -1.57 1.46
CA MET A 183 -6.91 -2.94 1.29
C MET A 183 -8.22 -3.18 2.04
N ALA A 184 -9.25 -3.63 1.32
CA ALA A 184 -10.51 -4.06 1.89
C ALA A 184 -10.57 -5.59 1.95
N GLN A 185 -10.92 -6.14 3.11
CA GLN A 185 -11.07 -7.57 3.35
C GLN A 185 -12.55 -7.99 3.34
N PRO A 186 -12.86 -9.27 3.06
CA PRO A 186 -14.25 -9.75 2.97
C PRO A 186 -15.04 -9.66 4.29
N ASN A 187 -14.35 -9.68 5.41
CA ASN A 187 -14.95 -9.53 6.75
C ASN A 187 -15.27 -8.08 7.14
N GLY A 188 -15.05 -7.12 6.23
CA GLY A 188 -15.24 -5.69 6.47
C GLY A 188 -14.04 -4.99 7.11
N ASP A 189 -12.94 -5.70 7.37
CA ASP A 189 -11.70 -5.08 7.83
C ASP A 189 -11.09 -4.25 6.69
N HIS A 190 -10.49 -3.12 7.07
CA HIS A 190 -9.94 -2.15 6.14
C HIS A 190 -8.59 -1.66 6.64
N ILE A 191 -7.59 -1.71 5.77
CA ILE A 191 -6.22 -1.30 6.09
C ILE A 191 -5.81 -0.18 5.13
N VAL A 192 -5.45 0.96 5.69
CA VAL A 192 -4.90 2.09 4.96
C VAL A 192 -3.46 2.31 5.40
N THR A 193 -2.53 2.33 4.46
CA THR A 193 -1.13 2.65 4.73
C THR A 193 -0.73 3.87 3.91
N THR A 194 -0.19 4.88 4.58
CA THR A 194 0.37 6.09 3.96
C THR A 194 1.88 6.05 4.10
N TYR A 195 2.59 6.37 3.03
CA TYR A 195 4.05 6.36 2.97
C TYR A 195 4.59 7.78 2.88
N SER A 196 5.68 8.06 3.59
CA SER A 196 6.36 9.34 3.61
C SER A 196 7.88 9.16 3.63
N ASN A 197 8.63 10.26 3.45
CA ASN A 197 10.11 10.26 3.51
C ASN A 197 10.74 9.19 2.60
N GLN A 198 10.18 9.01 1.42
CA GLN A 198 10.61 7.95 0.50
C GLN A 198 11.95 8.28 -0.11
N THR A 199 12.85 7.30 -0.11
CA THR A 199 14.15 7.35 -0.79
C THR A 199 14.37 6.14 -1.67
N ARG A 200 15.25 6.27 -2.66
CA ARG A 200 15.66 5.19 -3.57
C ARG A 200 17.17 4.91 -3.44
N ALA A 201 17.75 5.22 -2.29
CA ALA A 201 19.13 4.87 -1.99
C ALA A 201 19.30 3.36 -1.94
N ALA A 202 20.46 2.87 -2.35
CA ALA A 202 20.78 1.45 -2.31
C ALA A 202 20.66 0.88 -0.88
N ILE A 203 19.98 -0.25 -0.77
CA ILE A 203 19.73 -0.94 0.50
C ILE A 203 20.70 -2.12 0.62
N PRO A 204 21.49 -2.21 1.70
CA PRO A 204 22.36 -3.35 1.94
C PRO A 204 21.58 -4.68 1.95
N ALA A 205 22.13 -5.71 1.33
CA ALA A 205 21.48 -7.04 1.26
C ALA A 205 21.17 -7.62 2.65
N SER A 206 22.00 -7.33 3.64
CA SER A 206 21.81 -7.74 5.05
C SER A 206 20.53 -7.19 5.69
N THR A 207 19.96 -6.12 5.14
CA THR A 207 18.67 -5.59 5.59
C THR A 207 17.53 -6.62 5.45
N PHE A 208 17.64 -7.50 4.47
CA PHE A 208 16.64 -8.54 4.18
C PHE A 208 16.96 -9.91 4.78
N GLU A 209 17.99 -9.97 5.61
CA GLU A 209 18.32 -11.16 6.39
C GLU A 209 17.80 -11.03 7.82
N PHE A 210 17.35 -12.14 8.39
CA PHE A 210 16.86 -12.18 9.76
C PHE A 210 17.30 -13.48 10.45
N ALA A 211 17.83 -13.34 11.65
CA ALA A 211 18.08 -14.43 12.56
C ALA A 211 17.40 -14.09 13.89
N PRO A 212 16.54 -14.98 14.42
CA PRO A 212 15.87 -14.72 15.69
C PRO A 212 16.89 -14.57 16.83
N PRO A 213 16.72 -13.57 17.71
CA PRO A 213 17.57 -13.42 18.90
C PRO A 213 17.58 -14.65 19.78
N ARG A 214 18.63 -14.82 20.59
CA ARG A 214 18.68 -15.95 21.56
C ARG A 214 17.49 -15.93 22.51
N GLY A 215 16.89 -17.09 22.73
CA GLY A 215 15.72 -17.23 23.61
C GLY A 215 14.41 -16.85 22.95
N THR A 216 14.39 -16.70 21.62
CA THR A 216 13.15 -16.53 20.84
C THR A 216 12.50 -17.90 20.63
N GLU A 217 11.22 -18.02 20.96
CA GLU A 217 10.40 -19.16 20.57
C GLU A 217 10.05 -19.05 19.08
N VAL A 218 10.39 -20.06 18.30
CA VAL A 218 10.14 -20.08 16.86
C VAL A 218 9.04 -21.09 16.53
N THR A 219 8.02 -20.63 15.81
CA THR A 219 6.95 -21.47 15.30
C THR A 219 6.95 -21.48 13.77
N ASN A 220 6.49 -22.59 13.19
CA ASN A 220 6.25 -22.75 11.77
C ASN A 220 4.75 -23.01 11.54
N PRO A 221 3.90 -21.97 11.45
CA PRO A 221 2.44 -22.12 11.48
C PRO A 221 1.86 -22.98 10.35
N LEU A 222 2.59 -23.13 9.25
CA LEU A 222 2.16 -23.93 8.08
C LEU A 222 2.85 -25.29 7.98
N GLY A 223 3.65 -25.64 8.98
CA GLY A 223 4.45 -26.87 8.96
C GLY A 223 5.63 -26.79 7.95
N ARG A 224 6.38 -27.89 7.86
CA ARG A 224 7.46 -28.05 6.89
C ARG A 224 6.93 -28.51 5.53
#